data_e53efbe6e726ffec06788904152d1a77
#
_entry.id   e53efbe6e726ffec06788904152d1a77
#
_cell.length_a   1.000
_cell.length_b   1.000
_cell.length_c   1.000
_cell.angle_alpha   90.00
_cell.angle_beta   90.00
_cell.angle_gamma   90.00
#
_symmetry.space_group_name_H-M   'P 1'
#
loop_
_entity.id
_entity.type
_entity.pdbx_description
1 polymer ?
#
loop_
_entity_poly.entity_id
_entity_poly.type
_entity_poly.pdbx_seq_one_letter_code
_entity_poly.pdbx_strand_id
1 'polypeptide(L)'
;MCSFDDAKIFALIALLIAASSLNALAEGKERVAVPGTRAITVVASTVPANGDVNPYGLVVIPVSSGSLVAGNLLVSNFNNNLNLQGTGTTIVQITPGGAVSLFAQINASSLPAPCPGGVGLTTALSVLRSGWVIVGSLPTTDGTSATAQAGCLLVLDHNGNVVETFYGSLINGPWDMTAYDLGSTADLFVTNVLNGTVAADGAVVNQGTVIRLNLTGLAGSMPNLESITVIGSGFSERTDPVALVIGPTGVGMSPDRKTLYIADALNNRVQRIANPVTLTTSAGTGSTLSSGGFINDPLGLAVAATGDVFETNGGNGQLVEINPAGSQVFWPFLDISGNPPGNGALFGLAPLPAPGLYYVDDATNTLNFFN
;
A
#
# COMPACT_ATOMS: atom_id res chain seq x y z
N MET A 1 49.55 -56.06 37.00
CA MET A 1 49.45 -56.41 35.60
C MET A 1 48.02 -56.16 35.13
N CYS A 2 47.80 -55.10 34.50
CA CYS A 2 47.25 -54.67 33.25
C CYS A 2 46.91 -53.22 33.35
N SER A 3 47.75 -52.43 32.76
CA SER A 3 47.49 -51.07 32.29
C SER A 3 47.14 -51.21 30.81
N PHE A 4 46.41 -50.29 30.32
CA PHE A 4 46.07 -49.93 28.95
C PHE A 4 44.53 -49.91 28.69
N ASP A 5 43.98 -48.73 28.58
CA ASP A 5 43.08 -48.26 27.54
C ASP A 5 42.19 -47.08 27.93
N ASP A 6 42.51 -46.34 29.01
CA ASP A 6 41.72 -45.18 29.40
C ASP A 6 42.06 -43.86 28.60
N ALA A 7 43.14 -43.87 27.81
CA ALA A 7 43.59 -42.68 27.07
C ALA A 7 42.91 -42.46 25.72
N LYS A 8 42.24 -43.48 25.14
CA LYS A 8 41.57 -43.40 23.84
C LYS A 8 40.11 -42.96 23.94
N ILE A 9 39.47 -43.15 25.09
CA ILE A 9 38.06 -42.74 25.28
C ILE A 9 37.92 -41.25 25.52
N PHE A 10 38.91 -40.60 26.14
CA PHE A 10 38.91 -39.15 26.36
C PHE A 10 39.18 -38.35 25.09
N ALA A 11 39.89 -38.91 24.09
CA ALA A 11 40.16 -38.21 22.82
C ALA A 11 38.94 -38.24 21.88
N LEU A 12 38.02 -39.21 21.99
CA LEU A 12 36.83 -39.28 21.13
C LEU A 12 35.67 -38.41 21.65
N ILE A 13 35.60 -38.17 22.95
CA ILE A 13 34.57 -37.30 23.56
C ILE A 13 34.91 -35.81 23.35
N ALA A 14 36.21 -35.45 23.33
CA ALA A 14 36.62 -34.07 23.06
C ALA A 14 36.41 -33.66 21.59
N LEU A 15 36.41 -34.61 20.63
CA LEU A 15 36.19 -34.30 19.21
C LEU A 15 34.70 -34.21 18.86
N LEU A 16 33.79 -34.81 19.65
CA LEU A 16 32.33 -34.69 19.45
C LEU A 16 31.74 -33.39 20.07
N ILE A 17 32.39 -32.79 21.05
CA ILE A 17 31.97 -31.53 21.65
C ILE A 17 32.47 -30.32 20.81
N ALA A 18 33.55 -30.46 20.05
CA ALA A 18 34.05 -29.41 19.15
C ALA A 18 33.24 -29.32 17.84
N ALA A 19 32.52 -30.37 17.43
CA ALA A 19 31.71 -30.38 16.22
C ALA A 19 30.29 -29.79 16.46
N SER A 20 29.81 -29.76 17.70
CA SER A 20 28.49 -29.16 18.02
C SER A 20 28.54 -27.68 18.34
N SER A 21 29.71 -27.08 18.49
CA SER A 21 29.86 -25.62 18.75
C SER A 21 30.16 -24.80 17.50
N LEU A 22 30.32 -25.42 16.32
CA LEU A 22 30.51 -24.69 15.05
C LEU A 22 29.24 -24.49 14.24
N ASN A 23 28.10 -25.07 14.65
CA ASN A 23 26.80 -24.82 13.99
C ASN A 23 25.93 -23.72 14.64
N ALA A 24 26.44 -23.05 15.67
CA ALA A 24 25.69 -22.00 16.37
C ALA A 24 26.11 -20.56 15.98
N LEU A 25 26.92 -20.38 14.92
CA LEU A 25 27.37 -19.05 14.48
C LEU A 25 27.00 -18.72 13.03
N ALA A 26 26.03 -19.40 12.47
CA ALA A 26 25.38 -19.01 11.20
C ALA A 26 23.90 -18.68 11.46
N GLU A 27 23.59 -17.95 12.52
CA GLU A 27 22.42 -17.07 12.52
C GLU A 27 22.76 -15.94 11.55
N GLY A 28 22.32 -16.13 10.30
CA GLY A 28 22.41 -15.08 9.30
C GLY A 28 21.75 -13.85 9.89
N LYS A 29 22.49 -12.75 9.99
CA LYS A 29 21.89 -11.44 10.21
C LYS A 29 20.79 -11.31 9.17
N GLU A 30 19.53 -11.29 9.59
CA GLU A 30 18.41 -10.99 8.72
C GLU A 30 18.75 -9.68 8.00
N ARG A 31 18.68 -9.70 6.66
CA ARG A 31 18.98 -8.53 5.86
C ARG A 31 17.77 -7.61 5.95
N VAL A 32 17.94 -6.51 6.65
CA VAL A 32 16.99 -5.39 6.63
C VAL A 32 17.07 -4.77 5.23
N ALA A 33 15.92 -4.61 4.56
CA ALA A 33 15.87 -4.05 3.21
C ALA A 33 16.20 -2.55 3.18
N VAL A 34 16.21 -1.87 4.33
CA VAL A 34 16.60 -0.47 4.50
C VAL A 34 17.85 -0.36 5.38
N PRO A 35 19.04 -0.73 4.89
CA PRO A 35 20.30 -0.49 5.59
C PRO A 35 20.79 0.94 5.27
N GLY A 36 21.10 1.75 6.24
CA GLY A 36 21.63 3.10 6.00
C GLY A 36 21.77 3.95 7.25
N THR A 37 21.96 5.23 7.06
CA THR A 37 22.15 6.23 8.12
C THR A 37 20.85 6.55 8.87
N ARG A 38 19.70 6.01 8.44
CA ARG A 38 18.37 6.24 9.02
C ARG A 38 18.00 7.72 9.07
N ALA A 39 18.14 8.38 7.93
CA ALA A 39 17.80 9.79 7.78
C ALA A 39 16.44 9.93 7.06
N ILE A 40 15.61 10.84 7.57
CA ILE A 40 14.43 11.32 6.88
C ILE A 40 14.79 12.61 6.15
N THR A 41 14.47 12.68 4.87
CA THR A 41 14.65 13.87 4.03
C THR A 41 13.33 14.28 3.45
N VAL A 42 12.86 15.49 3.73
CA VAL A 42 11.71 16.07 3.05
C VAL A 42 12.10 16.32 1.59
N VAL A 43 11.39 15.71 0.66
CA VAL A 43 11.63 15.86 -0.78
C VAL A 43 10.88 17.09 -1.30
N ALA A 44 9.59 17.19 -1.04
CA ALA A 44 8.76 18.31 -1.48
C ALA A 44 7.43 18.36 -0.74
N SER A 45 6.75 19.51 -0.79
CA SER A 45 5.33 19.62 -0.48
C SER A 45 4.52 18.94 -1.59
N THR A 46 3.42 18.27 -1.22
CA THR A 46 2.47 17.64 -2.14
C THR A 46 1.30 18.56 -2.51
N VAL A 47 1.25 19.75 -1.93
CA VAL A 47 0.14 20.71 -2.08
C VAL A 47 0.22 21.43 -3.41
N PRO A 48 -0.73 21.24 -4.35
CA PRO A 48 -0.79 21.95 -5.61
C PRO A 48 -1.41 23.35 -5.47
N ALA A 49 -1.49 24.10 -6.58
CA ALA A 49 -1.97 25.48 -6.59
C ALA A 49 -3.44 25.64 -6.17
N ASN A 50 -4.29 24.62 -6.32
CA ASN A 50 -5.67 24.64 -5.84
C ASN A 50 -5.80 24.42 -4.33
N GLY A 51 -4.70 24.03 -3.65
CA GLY A 51 -4.62 23.86 -2.21
C GLY A 51 -5.11 22.50 -1.70
N ASP A 52 -5.32 21.50 -2.55
CA ASP A 52 -5.61 20.13 -2.09
C ASP A 52 -4.48 19.63 -1.19
N VAL A 53 -4.84 18.89 -0.15
CA VAL A 53 -3.96 18.40 0.93
C VAL A 53 -4.19 16.91 1.18
N ASN A 54 -3.54 16.35 2.18
CA ASN A 54 -3.68 14.95 2.59
C ASN A 54 -3.16 14.00 1.49
N PRO A 55 -1.84 13.89 1.32
CA PRO A 55 -1.26 12.97 0.34
C PRO A 55 -1.45 11.51 0.78
N TYR A 56 -2.19 10.73 -0.01
CA TYR A 56 -2.52 9.34 0.30
C TYR A 56 -1.82 8.35 -0.63
N GLY A 57 -2.10 8.41 -1.94
CA GLY A 57 -1.52 7.49 -2.91
C GLY A 57 -0.11 7.89 -3.30
N LEU A 58 0.77 6.91 -3.46
CA LEU A 58 2.16 7.11 -3.87
C LEU A 58 2.60 5.99 -4.80
N VAL A 59 3.13 6.35 -5.97
CA VAL A 59 3.71 5.38 -6.90
C VAL A 59 4.91 5.96 -7.64
N VAL A 60 5.95 5.15 -7.85
CA VAL A 60 7.08 5.49 -8.73
C VAL A 60 6.68 5.19 -10.18
N ILE A 61 6.85 6.17 -11.08
CA ILE A 61 6.53 6.02 -12.50
C ILE A 61 7.51 5.04 -13.15
N PRO A 62 7.03 3.92 -13.72
CA PRO A 62 7.91 2.88 -14.23
C PRO A 62 8.47 3.19 -15.62
N VAL A 63 7.79 4.04 -16.42
CA VAL A 63 8.15 4.33 -17.81
C VAL A 63 7.72 5.74 -18.20
N SER A 64 8.53 6.43 -19.01
CA SER A 64 8.16 7.75 -19.54
C SER A 64 7.16 7.61 -20.69
N SER A 65 6.05 8.36 -20.63
CA SER A 65 5.01 8.42 -21.65
C SER A 65 4.21 9.72 -21.47
N GLY A 66 4.04 10.53 -22.52
CA GLY A 66 3.37 11.82 -22.42
C GLY A 66 3.99 12.72 -21.35
N SER A 67 3.18 13.12 -20.39
CA SER A 67 3.62 13.94 -19.24
C SER A 67 4.28 13.13 -18.12
N LEU A 68 4.19 11.78 -18.16
CA LEU A 68 4.83 10.91 -17.18
C LEU A 68 6.34 10.82 -17.44
N VAL A 69 7.15 10.96 -16.39
CA VAL A 69 8.60 10.84 -16.46
C VAL A 69 9.06 9.70 -15.55
N ALA A 70 9.69 8.67 -16.13
CA ALA A 70 10.18 7.51 -15.39
C ALA A 70 11.09 7.91 -14.22
N GLY A 71 10.89 7.28 -13.07
CA GLY A 71 11.62 7.59 -11.82
C GLY A 71 11.07 8.76 -11.02
N ASN A 72 10.17 9.59 -11.58
CA ASN A 72 9.39 10.54 -10.79
C ASN A 72 8.30 9.79 -10.01
N LEU A 73 7.70 10.49 -9.07
CA LEU A 73 6.63 9.96 -8.22
C LEU A 73 5.30 10.66 -8.54
N LEU A 74 4.21 9.91 -8.57
CA LEU A 74 2.87 10.47 -8.52
C LEU A 74 2.34 10.37 -7.09
N VAL A 75 1.68 11.44 -6.65
CA VAL A 75 1.01 11.53 -5.35
C VAL A 75 -0.41 12.03 -5.55
N SER A 76 -1.41 11.30 -5.03
CA SER A 76 -2.81 11.74 -4.99
C SER A 76 -3.12 12.44 -3.66
N ASN A 77 -3.87 13.54 -3.71
CA ASN A 77 -4.36 14.26 -2.54
C ASN A 77 -5.82 13.90 -2.26
N PHE A 78 -6.13 13.52 -1.02
CA PHE A 78 -7.44 13.01 -0.62
C PHE A 78 -8.42 14.12 -0.20
N ASN A 79 -7.90 15.23 0.34
CA ASN A 79 -8.69 16.33 0.86
C ASN A 79 -8.56 17.56 -0.02
N ASN A 80 -9.61 18.41 -0.04
CA ASN A 80 -9.55 19.73 -0.65
C ASN A 80 -8.81 20.74 0.24
N ASN A 81 -8.75 21.99 -0.19
CA ASN A 81 -8.10 23.09 0.53
C ASN A 81 -8.77 23.49 1.87
N LEU A 82 -9.94 22.94 2.18
CA LEU A 82 -10.60 23.07 3.48
C LEU A 82 -10.32 21.87 4.38
N ASN A 83 -9.44 20.97 3.94
CA ASN A 83 -9.10 19.72 4.61
C ASN A 83 -10.31 18.79 4.86
N LEU A 84 -11.27 18.77 3.92
CA LEU A 84 -12.42 17.87 3.96
C LEU A 84 -12.04 16.52 3.33
N GLN A 85 -12.17 15.44 4.08
CA GLN A 85 -11.81 14.10 3.61
C GLN A 85 -12.68 13.64 2.44
N GLY A 86 -12.07 12.93 1.47
CA GLY A 86 -12.81 12.40 0.31
C GLY A 86 -13.31 13.48 -0.66
N THR A 87 -12.62 14.62 -0.73
CA THR A 87 -12.98 15.74 -1.64
C THR A 87 -11.78 16.24 -2.45
N GLY A 88 -10.59 15.65 -2.28
CA GLY A 88 -9.40 15.98 -3.06
C GLY A 88 -9.50 15.45 -4.49
N THR A 89 -8.95 16.20 -5.44
CA THR A 89 -9.13 15.97 -6.88
C THR A 89 -7.83 15.96 -7.66
N THR A 90 -6.68 16.16 -6.98
CA THR A 90 -5.41 16.38 -7.67
C THR A 90 -4.42 15.24 -7.51
N ILE A 91 -3.65 15.03 -8.57
CA ILE A 91 -2.46 14.20 -8.58
C ILE A 91 -1.28 15.10 -8.97
N VAL A 92 -0.23 15.13 -8.15
CA VAL A 92 1.01 15.83 -8.47
C VAL A 92 2.09 14.86 -8.89
N GLN A 93 2.99 15.30 -9.79
CA GLN A 93 4.20 14.59 -10.16
C GLN A 93 5.40 15.29 -9.52
N ILE A 94 6.22 14.53 -8.80
CA ILE A 94 7.37 15.04 -8.03
C ILE A 94 8.63 14.33 -8.52
N THR A 95 9.67 15.10 -8.86
CA THR A 95 10.98 14.52 -9.18
C THR A 95 11.69 14.07 -7.90
N PRO A 96 12.63 13.12 -7.94
CA PRO A 96 13.49 12.80 -6.80
C PRO A 96 14.26 13.99 -6.25
N GLY A 97 14.48 15.03 -7.07
CA GLY A 97 15.10 16.30 -6.67
C GLY A 97 14.15 17.35 -6.10
N GLY A 98 12.86 17.02 -5.91
CA GLY A 98 11.88 17.88 -5.26
C GLY A 98 11.14 18.88 -6.17
N ALA A 99 11.33 18.84 -7.50
CA ALA A 99 10.51 19.67 -8.40
C ALA A 99 9.09 19.09 -8.52
N VAL A 100 8.07 19.93 -8.28
CA VAL A 100 6.66 19.55 -8.27
C VAL A 100 5.95 20.10 -9.50
N SER A 101 5.11 19.30 -10.13
CA SER A 101 4.20 19.70 -11.21
C SER A 101 2.83 19.06 -11.01
N LEU A 102 1.78 19.72 -11.46
CA LEU A 102 0.43 19.14 -11.50
C LEU A 102 0.39 18.12 -12.63
N PHE A 103 0.04 16.86 -12.32
CA PHE A 103 -0.20 15.83 -13.33
C PHE A 103 -1.67 15.81 -13.76
N ALA A 104 -2.60 15.81 -12.78
CA ALA A 104 -4.04 15.84 -13.06
C ALA A 104 -4.80 16.66 -12.02
N GLN A 105 -5.84 17.35 -12.48
CA GLN A 105 -6.90 17.90 -11.65
C GLN A 105 -8.23 17.40 -12.20
N ILE A 106 -8.90 16.54 -11.45
CA ILE A 106 -10.06 15.79 -11.92
C ILE A 106 -11.35 16.57 -11.60
N ASN A 107 -12.15 16.79 -12.64
CA ASN A 107 -13.44 17.46 -12.49
C ASN A 107 -14.57 16.44 -12.53
N ALA A 108 -15.26 16.24 -11.41
CA ALA A 108 -16.35 15.27 -11.28
C ALA A 108 -17.51 15.53 -12.27
N SER A 109 -17.70 16.77 -12.72
CA SER A 109 -18.78 17.13 -13.67
C SER A 109 -18.48 16.76 -15.12
N SER A 110 -17.23 16.41 -15.46
CA SER A 110 -16.77 16.11 -16.82
C SER A 110 -16.20 14.69 -16.98
N LEU A 111 -16.57 13.77 -16.07
CA LEU A 111 -16.17 12.37 -16.20
C LEU A 111 -16.82 11.72 -17.43
N PRO A 112 -16.07 10.87 -18.17
CA PRO A 112 -16.58 10.21 -19.39
C PRO A 112 -17.60 9.12 -19.09
N ALA A 113 -17.59 8.57 -17.86
CA ALA A 113 -18.53 7.56 -17.39
C ALA A 113 -18.84 7.78 -15.89
N PRO A 114 -19.85 7.14 -15.30
CA PRO A 114 -20.24 7.37 -13.92
C PRO A 114 -19.15 7.03 -12.90
N CYS A 115 -19.01 7.92 -11.89
CA CYS A 115 -18.38 7.60 -10.61
C CYS A 115 -19.43 7.93 -9.54
N PRO A 116 -20.13 6.95 -8.96
CA PRO A 116 -21.44 7.17 -8.32
C PRO A 116 -21.48 8.24 -7.26
N GLY A 117 -20.50 8.31 -6.37
CA GLY A 117 -20.42 9.33 -5.33
C GLY A 117 -19.62 10.57 -5.72
N GLY A 118 -18.94 10.58 -6.86
CA GLY A 118 -18.06 11.67 -7.28
C GLY A 118 -16.56 11.36 -7.12
N VAL A 119 -15.76 12.39 -6.86
CA VAL A 119 -14.29 12.30 -6.80
C VAL A 119 -13.78 12.67 -5.41
N GLY A 120 -13.00 11.76 -4.84
CA GLY A 120 -12.19 11.92 -3.64
C GLY A 120 -11.06 10.90 -3.71
N LEU A 121 -9.85 11.34 -4.11
CA LEU A 121 -8.76 10.45 -4.51
C LEU A 121 -8.15 9.71 -3.31
N THR A 122 -8.01 8.39 -3.43
CA THR A 122 -7.55 7.52 -2.34
C THR A 122 -6.08 7.13 -2.46
N THR A 123 -5.62 6.24 -1.57
CA THR A 123 -4.29 5.61 -1.61
C THR A 123 -4.14 4.74 -2.87
N ALA A 124 -5.24 4.18 -3.40
CA ALA A 124 -5.24 3.36 -4.61
C ALA A 124 -4.72 4.16 -5.81
N LEU A 125 -3.44 3.99 -6.16
CA LEU A 125 -2.78 4.66 -7.28
C LEU A 125 -1.79 3.72 -7.94
N SER A 126 -1.94 3.51 -9.25
CA SER A 126 -1.01 2.70 -10.05
C SER A 126 -0.70 3.35 -11.38
N VAL A 127 0.54 3.20 -11.84
CA VAL A 127 0.99 3.56 -13.19
C VAL A 127 1.40 2.30 -13.92
N LEU A 128 0.72 2.00 -15.03
CA LEU A 128 1.02 0.84 -15.85
C LEU A 128 2.16 1.15 -16.86
N ARG A 129 2.89 0.13 -17.29
CA ARG A 129 3.97 0.25 -18.29
C ARG A 129 3.51 0.81 -19.62
N SER A 130 2.24 0.68 -19.93
CA SER A 130 1.59 1.29 -21.11
C SER A 130 1.34 2.79 -20.97
N GLY A 131 1.60 3.39 -19.79
CA GLY A 131 1.39 4.81 -19.51
C GLY A 131 -0.01 5.15 -18.98
N TRP A 132 -0.87 4.16 -18.75
CA TRP A 132 -2.16 4.39 -18.08
C TRP A 132 -1.97 4.59 -16.59
N VAL A 133 -2.68 5.56 -16.04
CA VAL A 133 -2.74 5.83 -14.59
C VAL A 133 -4.13 5.47 -14.09
N ILE A 134 -4.20 4.69 -13.02
CA ILE A 134 -5.47 4.30 -12.42
C ILE A 134 -5.46 4.76 -10.97
N VAL A 135 -6.50 5.48 -10.56
CA VAL A 135 -6.64 6.00 -9.19
C VAL A 135 -8.03 5.71 -8.63
N GLY A 136 -8.07 5.33 -7.36
CA GLY A 136 -9.31 5.11 -6.62
C GLY A 136 -9.98 6.40 -6.20
N SER A 137 -11.30 6.34 -6.08
CA SER A 137 -12.13 7.40 -5.52
C SER A 137 -13.03 6.84 -4.42
N LEU A 138 -13.03 7.49 -3.25
CA LEU A 138 -13.93 7.27 -2.12
C LEU A 138 -14.41 8.63 -1.63
N PRO A 139 -15.46 9.18 -2.27
CA PRO A 139 -15.87 10.55 -2.05
C PRO A 139 -16.78 10.73 -0.84
N THR A 140 -16.79 11.94 -0.30
CA THR A 140 -17.77 12.43 0.66
C THR A 140 -18.41 13.73 0.15
N THR A 141 -19.49 14.17 0.80
CA THR A 141 -20.11 15.47 0.50
C THR A 141 -19.67 16.57 1.43
N ASP A 142 -19.18 16.24 2.63
CA ASP A 142 -18.84 17.22 3.68
C ASP A 142 -17.56 16.91 4.46
N GLY A 143 -16.81 15.89 4.02
CA GLY A 143 -15.57 15.47 4.69
C GLY A 143 -15.78 14.50 5.86
N THR A 144 -17.02 14.07 6.13
CA THR A 144 -17.30 13.14 7.22
C THR A 144 -17.56 11.72 6.71
N SER A 145 -17.23 10.72 7.54
CA SER A 145 -17.49 9.32 7.24
C SER A 145 -18.98 8.98 7.09
N ALA A 146 -19.87 9.78 7.71
CA ALA A 146 -21.31 9.60 7.59
C ALA A 146 -21.84 9.91 6.17
N THR A 147 -21.10 10.70 5.40
CA THR A 147 -21.46 11.07 4.03
C THR A 147 -20.62 10.38 2.97
N ALA A 148 -19.79 9.41 3.36
CA ALA A 148 -19.01 8.62 2.42
C ALA A 148 -19.91 7.83 1.46
N GLN A 149 -19.58 7.87 0.17
CA GLN A 149 -20.37 7.29 -0.90
C GLN A 149 -19.55 6.32 -1.74
N ALA A 150 -20.24 5.42 -2.43
CA ALA A 150 -19.62 4.50 -3.35
C ALA A 150 -18.81 5.26 -4.41
N GLY A 151 -17.55 4.86 -4.55
CA GLY A 151 -16.62 5.47 -5.50
C GLY A 151 -16.49 4.70 -6.81
N CYS A 152 -15.32 4.83 -7.41
CA CYS A 152 -14.94 4.19 -8.67
C CYS A 152 -13.41 4.08 -8.77
N LEU A 153 -12.92 3.47 -9.84
CA LEU A 153 -11.54 3.63 -10.30
C LEU A 153 -11.56 4.54 -11.54
N LEU A 154 -10.80 5.62 -11.47
CA LEU A 154 -10.63 6.58 -12.57
C LEU A 154 -9.43 6.14 -13.40
N VAL A 155 -9.61 6.05 -14.72
CA VAL A 155 -8.55 5.70 -15.68
C VAL A 155 -8.12 6.97 -16.39
N LEU A 156 -6.84 7.33 -16.24
CA LEU A 156 -6.25 8.51 -16.87
C LEU A 156 -5.26 8.09 -17.96
N ASP A 157 -5.21 8.90 -19.02
CA ASP A 157 -4.15 8.80 -20.01
C ASP A 157 -2.81 9.32 -19.45
N HIS A 158 -1.75 9.16 -20.23
CA HIS A 158 -0.39 9.60 -19.87
C HIS A 158 -0.22 11.14 -19.80
N ASN A 159 -1.27 11.91 -20.07
CA ASN A 159 -1.29 13.37 -19.93
C ASN A 159 -2.20 13.84 -18.78
N GLY A 160 -2.76 12.90 -18.00
CA GLY A 160 -3.59 13.21 -16.84
C GLY A 160 -5.07 13.46 -17.15
N ASN A 161 -5.55 13.15 -18.36
CA ASN A 161 -6.97 13.27 -18.71
C ASN A 161 -7.70 11.98 -18.31
N VAL A 162 -8.84 12.11 -17.60
CA VAL A 162 -9.70 10.96 -17.32
C VAL A 162 -10.38 10.52 -18.62
N VAL A 163 -10.21 9.27 -19.00
CA VAL A 163 -10.74 8.71 -20.26
C VAL A 163 -11.77 7.61 -20.03
N GLU A 164 -11.81 7.02 -18.82
CA GLU A 164 -12.75 5.96 -18.47
C GLU A 164 -12.93 5.91 -16.95
N THR A 165 -14.01 5.28 -16.47
CA THR A 165 -14.20 4.93 -15.06
C THR A 165 -14.65 3.47 -14.93
N PHE A 166 -14.04 2.72 -14.01
CA PHE A 166 -14.55 1.41 -13.63
C PHE A 166 -15.37 1.53 -12.35
N TYR A 167 -16.63 1.16 -12.40
CA TYR A 167 -17.56 1.29 -11.29
C TYR A 167 -18.51 0.08 -11.21
N GLY A 168 -19.21 -0.05 -10.10
CA GLY A 168 -20.16 -1.14 -9.87
C GLY A 168 -20.16 -1.58 -8.41
N SER A 169 -21.04 -2.52 -8.07
CA SER A 169 -21.26 -2.96 -6.68
C SER A 169 -20.04 -3.62 -6.03
N LEU A 170 -19.04 -4.04 -6.80
CA LEU A 170 -17.79 -4.60 -6.29
C LEU A 170 -16.67 -3.55 -6.14
N ILE A 171 -16.88 -2.32 -6.65
CA ILE A 171 -15.94 -1.18 -6.52
C ILE A 171 -16.68 -0.08 -5.76
N ASN A 172 -16.76 -0.20 -4.45
CA ASN A 172 -17.56 0.72 -3.65
C ASN A 172 -16.73 1.67 -2.77
N GLY A 173 -15.58 1.26 -2.29
CA GLY A 173 -14.67 2.10 -1.52
C GLY A 173 -13.23 1.65 -1.74
N PRO A 174 -12.65 1.87 -2.96
CA PRO A 174 -11.28 1.48 -3.23
C PRO A 174 -10.33 2.25 -2.32
N TRP A 175 -9.67 1.53 -1.41
CA TRP A 175 -8.76 2.14 -0.44
C TRP A 175 -7.33 2.18 -0.98
N ASP A 176 -6.78 1.01 -1.36
CA ASP A 176 -5.45 0.89 -1.95
C ASP A 176 -5.43 -0.08 -3.13
N MET A 177 -4.36 -0.04 -3.93
CA MET A 177 -4.24 -0.83 -5.14
C MET A 177 -2.78 -1.20 -5.44
N THR A 178 -2.57 -2.45 -5.89
CA THR A 178 -1.32 -2.87 -6.53
C THR A 178 -1.61 -3.52 -7.88
N ALA A 179 -0.66 -3.42 -8.82
CA ALA A 179 -0.81 -3.93 -10.17
C ALA A 179 0.17 -5.05 -10.50
N TYR A 180 -0.33 -6.11 -11.11
CA TYR A 180 0.48 -7.09 -11.84
C TYR A 180 0.39 -6.80 -13.34
N ASP A 181 1.37 -6.06 -13.85
CA ASP A 181 1.39 -5.53 -15.20
C ASP A 181 2.25 -6.38 -16.14
N LEU A 182 1.63 -6.88 -17.20
CA LEU A 182 2.23 -7.70 -18.25
C LEU A 182 2.45 -6.91 -19.56
N GLY A 183 2.20 -5.60 -19.56
CA GLY A 183 2.35 -4.68 -20.69
C GLY A 183 1.10 -4.59 -21.57
N SER A 184 0.61 -5.68 -22.15
CA SER A 184 -0.64 -5.70 -22.94
C SER A 184 -1.88 -5.99 -22.10
N THR A 185 -1.70 -6.58 -20.92
CA THR A 185 -2.74 -6.90 -19.93
C THR A 185 -2.22 -6.56 -18.53
N ALA A 186 -3.12 -6.38 -17.58
CA ALA A 186 -2.78 -6.23 -16.18
C ALA A 186 -3.88 -6.79 -15.27
N ASP A 187 -3.48 -7.28 -14.12
CA ASP A 187 -4.36 -7.54 -13.00
C ASP A 187 -4.18 -6.43 -11.96
N LEU A 188 -5.25 -5.74 -11.61
CA LEU A 188 -5.26 -4.83 -10.48
C LEU A 188 -5.85 -5.54 -9.26
N PHE A 189 -5.19 -5.39 -8.12
CA PHE A 189 -5.67 -5.90 -6.83
C PHE A 189 -6.04 -4.70 -5.97
N VAL A 190 -7.32 -4.61 -5.59
CA VAL A 190 -7.89 -3.44 -4.93
C VAL A 190 -8.57 -3.87 -3.64
N THR A 191 -8.26 -3.19 -2.54
CA THR A 191 -8.97 -3.31 -1.27
C THR A 191 -10.19 -2.37 -1.25
N ASN A 192 -11.33 -2.86 -0.73
CA ASN A 192 -12.56 -2.07 -0.62
C ASN A 192 -13.08 -2.08 0.82
N VAL A 193 -13.44 -0.90 1.32
CA VAL A 193 -13.75 -0.64 2.73
C VAL A 193 -15.14 -0.02 2.96
N LEU A 194 -16.00 0.06 1.94
CA LEU A 194 -17.32 0.71 2.06
C LEU A 194 -18.49 -0.28 1.91
N ASN A 195 -18.34 -1.47 2.50
CA ASN A 195 -19.35 -2.53 2.40
C ASN A 195 -20.28 -2.53 3.63
N GLY A 196 -21.20 -1.57 3.70
CA GLY A 196 -22.13 -1.44 4.81
C GLY A 196 -21.63 -0.60 5.99
N THR A 197 -20.41 -0.07 5.94
CA THR A 197 -19.77 0.69 7.02
C THR A 197 -20.52 1.96 7.41
N VAL A 198 -21.00 2.74 6.42
CA VAL A 198 -21.76 3.98 6.69
C VAL A 198 -23.06 3.66 7.43
N ALA A 199 -23.79 2.63 6.99
CA ALA A 199 -25.03 2.21 7.64
C ALA A 199 -24.82 1.62 9.04
N ALA A 200 -23.60 1.14 9.33
CA ALA A 200 -23.24 0.61 10.63
C ALA A 200 -22.84 1.69 11.66
N ASP A 201 -22.69 2.94 11.22
CA ASP A 201 -22.48 4.13 12.08
C ASP A 201 -21.38 3.92 13.14
N GLY A 202 -20.16 3.56 12.68
CA GLY A 202 -19.00 3.30 13.52
C GLY A 202 -18.90 1.89 14.09
N ALA A 203 -19.95 1.07 14.00
CA ALA A 203 -19.86 -0.33 14.39
C ALA A 203 -19.03 -1.12 13.36
N VAL A 204 -18.30 -2.12 13.83
CA VAL A 204 -17.51 -3.01 12.98
C VAL A 204 -18.43 -3.95 12.22
N VAL A 205 -18.26 -4.01 10.90
CA VAL A 205 -18.84 -5.04 10.02
C VAL A 205 -17.72 -5.87 9.40
N ASN A 206 -17.99 -7.13 9.05
CA ASN A 206 -16.99 -8.04 8.46
C ASN A 206 -17.30 -8.26 6.97
N GLN A 207 -17.31 -7.17 6.21
CA GLN A 207 -17.71 -7.17 4.79
C GLN A 207 -16.63 -6.62 3.86
N GLY A 208 -15.48 -6.19 4.39
CA GLY A 208 -14.34 -5.72 3.61
C GLY A 208 -13.87 -6.75 2.60
N THR A 209 -13.51 -6.29 1.40
CA THR A 209 -13.16 -7.16 0.29
C THR A 209 -11.83 -6.80 -0.34
N VAL A 210 -11.23 -7.80 -1.01
CA VAL A 210 -10.13 -7.62 -1.95
C VAL A 210 -10.60 -8.16 -3.29
N ILE A 211 -10.54 -7.32 -4.32
CA ILE A 211 -10.94 -7.70 -5.69
C ILE A 211 -9.73 -7.73 -6.61
N ARG A 212 -9.80 -8.61 -7.62
CA ARG A 212 -8.92 -8.57 -8.78
C ARG A 212 -9.72 -8.11 -10.00
N LEU A 213 -9.21 -7.08 -10.70
CA LEU A 213 -9.72 -6.63 -11.99
C LEU A 213 -8.74 -7.08 -13.08
N ASN A 214 -9.25 -7.80 -14.08
CA ASN A 214 -8.45 -8.14 -15.26
C ASN A 214 -8.63 -7.08 -16.32
N LEU A 215 -7.53 -6.46 -16.75
CA LEU A 215 -7.49 -5.44 -17.79
C LEU A 215 -6.82 -5.96 -19.06
N THR A 216 -7.39 -5.60 -20.21
CA THR A 216 -6.85 -5.89 -21.54
C THR A 216 -6.75 -4.64 -22.37
N GLY A 217 -6.20 -4.75 -23.60
CA GLY A 217 -6.11 -3.63 -24.55
C GLY A 217 -5.04 -2.59 -24.22
N LEU A 218 -4.17 -2.81 -23.24
CA LEU A 218 -3.25 -1.79 -22.70
C LEU A 218 -2.18 -1.32 -23.71
N ALA A 219 -1.85 -2.10 -24.73
CA ALA A 219 -0.74 -1.84 -25.66
C ALA A 219 -1.12 -0.99 -26.90
N GLY A 220 -2.18 -0.21 -26.86
CA GLY A 220 -2.54 0.64 -28.01
C GLY A 220 -3.99 1.09 -28.05
N SER A 221 -4.75 0.78 -27.04
CA SER A 221 -6.13 1.23 -26.85
C SER A 221 -6.39 1.56 -25.39
N MET A 222 -7.53 2.17 -25.12
CA MET A 222 -8.02 2.40 -23.76
C MET A 222 -8.16 1.07 -23.01
N PRO A 223 -7.78 0.99 -21.73
CA PRO A 223 -7.96 -0.20 -20.89
C PRO A 223 -9.40 -0.70 -20.94
N ASN A 224 -9.57 -1.99 -21.24
CA ASN A 224 -10.86 -2.66 -21.17
C ASN A 224 -10.93 -3.56 -19.93
N LEU A 225 -11.97 -3.39 -19.13
CA LEU A 225 -12.22 -4.22 -17.96
C LEU A 225 -12.94 -5.52 -18.39
N GLU A 226 -12.20 -6.64 -18.40
CA GLU A 226 -12.71 -7.94 -18.81
C GLU A 226 -13.53 -8.61 -17.70
N SER A 227 -13.04 -8.56 -16.45
CA SER A 227 -13.69 -9.22 -15.33
C SER A 227 -13.28 -8.64 -13.98
N ILE A 228 -14.15 -8.82 -12.99
CA ILE A 228 -13.86 -8.57 -11.58
C ILE A 228 -14.09 -9.85 -10.79
N THR A 229 -13.13 -10.23 -9.96
CA THR A 229 -13.22 -11.40 -9.09
C THR A 229 -12.96 -10.98 -7.64
N VAL A 230 -13.85 -11.32 -6.72
CA VAL A 230 -13.60 -11.19 -5.28
C VAL A 230 -12.65 -12.31 -4.87
N ILE A 231 -11.42 -11.97 -4.51
CA ILE A 231 -10.38 -12.93 -4.11
C ILE A 231 -10.13 -12.96 -2.60
N GLY A 232 -10.59 -11.93 -1.88
CA GLY A 232 -10.61 -11.86 -0.42
C GLY A 232 -11.91 -11.26 0.08
N SER A 233 -12.41 -11.72 1.24
CA SER A 233 -13.66 -11.22 1.83
C SER A 233 -13.73 -11.52 3.32
N GLY A 234 -14.61 -10.81 4.04
CA GLY A 234 -14.80 -11.01 5.46
C GLY A 234 -13.80 -10.23 6.32
N PHE A 235 -13.09 -9.26 5.74
CA PHE A 235 -12.27 -8.33 6.52
C PHE A 235 -13.16 -7.43 7.38
N SER A 236 -12.71 -7.17 8.60
CA SER A 236 -13.35 -6.19 9.49
C SER A 236 -13.17 -4.79 8.92
N GLU A 237 -14.23 -3.99 8.91
CA GLU A 237 -14.20 -2.60 8.48
C GLU A 237 -15.17 -1.75 9.28
N ARG A 238 -14.91 -0.46 9.40
CA ARG A 238 -15.79 0.54 10.02
C ARG A 238 -15.51 1.93 9.50
N THR A 239 -16.45 2.85 9.71
CA THR A 239 -16.16 4.28 9.59
C THR A 239 -15.19 4.71 10.68
N ASP A 240 -14.30 5.64 10.33
CA ASP A 240 -13.26 6.16 11.21
C ASP A 240 -13.17 7.69 11.09
N PRO A 241 -13.11 8.44 12.20
CA PRO A 241 -13.05 9.89 12.14
C PRO A 241 -11.70 10.44 11.67
N VAL A 242 -10.63 9.65 11.69
CA VAL A 242 -9.28 10.07 11.31
C VAL A 242 -8.98 9.68 9.85
N ALA A 243 -9.25 8.43 9.49
CA ALA A 243 -8.94 7.88 8.16
C ALA A 243 -10.19 7.67 7.28
N LEU A 244 -11.32 8.30 7.60
CA LEU A 244 -12.64 8.19 6.99
C LEU A 244 -13.26 6.80 7.12
N VAL A 245 -12.62 5.78 6.59
CA VAL A 245 -13.02 4.36 6.68
C VAL A 245 -11.77 3.51 6.75
N ILE A 246 -11.72 2.58 7.69
CA ILE A 246 -10.62 1.61 7.83
C ILE A 246 -11.14 0.18 7.71
N GLY A 247 -10.26 -0.71 7.23
CA GLY A 247 -10.60 -2.11 7.01
C GLY A 247 -9.42 -2.87 6.41
N PRO A 248 -9.58 -3.59 5.29
CA PRO A 248 -8.47 -4.00 4.45
C PRO A 248 -7.94 -2.76 3.72
N THR A 249 -6.80 -2.26 4.16
CA THR A 249 -6.18 -1.01 3.70
C THR A 249 -5.08 -1.29 2.67
N GLY A 250 -3.82 -1.10 3.01
CA GLY A 250 -2.70 -1.27 2.10
C GLY A 250 -2.61 -2.67 1.46
N VAL A 251 -2.19 -2.73 0.19
CA VAL A 251 -2.07 -3.98 -0.56
C VAL A 251 -0.80 -4.03 -1.41
N GLY A 252 -0.07 -5.15 -1.36
CA GLY A 252 1.16 -5.33 -2.13
C GLY A 252 1.38 -6.77 -2.61
N MET A 253 1.99 -6.90 -3.78
CA MET A 253 2.28 -8.19 -4.41
C MET A 253 3.71 -8.64 -4.12
N SER A 254 3.91 -9.92 -3.78
CA SER A 254 5.24 -10.51 -3.67
C SER A 254 6.00 -10.47 -5.02
N PRO A 255 7.33 -10.37 -5.02
CA PRO A 255 8.13 -10.35 -6.25
C PRO A 255 7.95 -11.57 -7.13
N ASP A 256 7.68 -12.75 -6.55
CA ASP A 256 7.40 -13.99 -7.25
C ASP A 256 5.94 -14.13 -7.72
N ARG A 257 5.09 -13.14 -7.37
CA ARG A 257 3.67 -13.01 -7.76
C ARG A 257 2.76 -14.12 -7.23
N LYS A 258 3.21 -14.84 -6.21
CA LYS A 258 2.47 -15.96 -5.61
C LYS A 258 1.70 -15.59 -4.36
N THR A 259 1.97 -14.40 -3.81
CA THR A 259 1.35 -13.94 -2.57
C THR A 259 0.94 -12.48 -2.70
N LEU A 260 -0.29 -12.18 -2.33
CA LEU A 260 -0.78 -10.83 -2.12
C LEU A 260 -0.82 -10.58 -0.61
N TYR A 261 -0.22 -9.49 -0.16
CA TYR A 261 -0.25 -9.06 1.23
C TYR A 261 -1.28 -7.95 1.40
N ILE A 262 -2.00 -7.97 2.52
CA ILE A 262 -3.06 -7.04 2.84
C ILE A 262 -2.88 -6.56 4.28
N ALA A 263 -2.83 -5.25 4.49
CA ALA A 263 -2.93 -4.64 5.79
C ALA A 263 -4.38 -4.74 6.27
N ASP A 264 -4.59 -5.35 7.43
CA ASP A 264 -5.90 -5.51 8.08
C ASP A 264 -5.89 -4.63 9.33
N ALA A 265 -6.25 -3.35 9.11
CA ALA A 265 -6.08 -2.25 10.06
C ALA A 265 -6.74 -2.53 11.42
N LEU A 266 -8.03 -2.87 11.42
CA LEU A 266 -8.78 -3.11 12.65
C LEU A 266 -8.28 -4.29 13.48
N ASN A 267 -7.54 -5.21 12.89
CA ASN A 267 -7.03 -6.40 13.57
C ASN A 267 -5.52 -6.31 13.84
N ASN A 268 -4.87 -5.16 13.57
CA ASN A 268 -3.43 -4.96 13.76
C ASN A 268 -2.60 -6.10 13.21
N ARG A 269 -2.78 -6.42 11.91
CA ARG A 269 -2.09 -7.54 11.26
C ARG A 269 -1.89 -7.33 9.77
N VAL A 270 -0.94 -8.06 9.21
CA VAL A 270 -0.77 -8.23 7.77
C VAL A 270 -1.21 -9.65 7.39
N GLN A 271 -2.17 -9.73 6.47
CA GLN A 271 -2.68 -10.97 5.91
C GLN A 271 -2.01 -11.30 4.58
N ARG A 272 -2.11 -12.57 4.14
CA ARG A 272 -1.60 -13.04 2.85
C ARG A 272 -2.62 -13.95 2.16
N ILE A 273 -2.83 -13.70 0.87
CA ILE A 273 -3.65 -14.53 -0.03
C ILE A 273 -2.70 -15.19 -1.02
N ALA A 274 -2.72 -16.53 -1.07
CA ALA A 274 -1.88 -17.29 -1.98
C ALA A 274 -2.46 -17.35 -3.39
N ASN A 275 -1.57 -17.34 -4.42
CA ASN A 275 -1.91 -17.46 -5.85
C ASN A 275 -3.00 -16.49 -6.33
N PRO A 276 -2.92 -15.19 -5.99
CA PRO A 276 -4.02 -14.24 -6.19
C PRO A 276 -4.39 -14.06 -7.67
N VAL A 277 -3.45 -14.27 -8.58
CA VAL A 277 -3.64 -14.15 -10.04
C VAL A 277 -4.60 -15.22 -10.59
N THR A 278 -4.65 -16.39 -9.96
CA THR A 278 -5.41 -17.55 -10.48
C THR A 278 -6.66 -17.89 -9.66
N LEU A 279 -6.90 -17.21 -8.55
CA LEU A 279 -8.09 -17.43 -7.75
C LEU A 279 -9.35 -17.07 -8.53
N THR A 280 -10.36 -17.93 -8.47
CA THR A 280 -11.69 -17.74 -9.05
C THR A 280 -12.76 -17.49 -7.99
N THR A 281 -12.43 -17.65 -6.73
CA THR A 281 -13.30 -17.44 -5.57
C THR A 281 -12.51 -16.85 -4.41
N SER A 282 -13.22 -16.26 -3.45
CA SER A 282 -12.58 -15.67 -2.26
C SER A 282 -11.87 -16.71 -1.40
N ALA A 283 -10.66 -16.35 -0.95
CA ALA A 283 -9.89 -17.07 0.07
C ALA A 283 -10.23 -16.64 1.51
N GLY A 284 -11.38 -15.96 1.71
CA GLY A 284 -11.69 -15.31 2.98
C GLY A 284 -10.70 -14.17 3.27
N THR A 285 -10.25 -14.04 4.52
CA THR A 285 -9.21 -13.07 4.89
C THR A 285 -7.78 -13.60 4.64
N GLY A 286 -7.64 -14.80 4.08
CA GLY A 286 -6.35 -15.44 3.87
C GLY A 286 -5.73 -16.02 5.15
N SER A 287 -4.39 -16.00 5.24
CA SER A 287 -3.64 -16.43 6.41
C SER A 287 -2.77 -15.29 6.94
N THR A 288 -2.55 -15.23 8.26
CA THR A 288 -1.74 -14.17 8.87
C THR A 288 -0.26 -14.34 8.54
N LEU A 289 0.39 -13.26 8.06
CA LEU A 289 1.84 -13.15 7.96
C LEU A 289 2.43 -12.71 9.30
N SER A 290 1.93 -11.58 9.84
CA SER A 290 2.38 -10.99 11.11
C SER A 290 1.21 -10.30 11.80
N SER A 291 1.21 -10.25 13.15
CA SER A 291 0.14 -9.60 13.90
C SER A 291 0.62 -9.07 15.25
N GLY A 292 0.01 -7.96 15.70
CA GLY A 292 0.38 -7.30 16.95
C GLY A 292 1.83 -6.80 16.95
N GLY A 293 2.50 -6.83 18.10
CA GLY A 293 3.85 -6.32 18.22
C GLY A 293 3.92 -4.82 17.96
N PHE A 294 4.65 -4.42 16.92
CA PHE A 294 4.77 -3.01 16.52
C PHE A 294 3.70 -2.58 15.51
N ILE A 295 2.91 -3.50 14.94
CA ILE A 295 1.80 -3.20 14.03
C ILE A 295 0.67 -2.52 14.82
N ASN A 296 0.28 -1.32 14.39
CA ASN A 296 -0.74 -0.50 15.05
C ASN A 296 -1.55 0.29 14.03
N ASP A 297 -2.74 -0.22 13.68
CA ASP A 297 -3.62 0.35 12.67
C ASP A 297 -2.89 0.52 11.31
N PRO A 298 -2.42 -0.59 10.68
CA PRO A 298 -1.62 -0.52 9.46
C PRO A 298 -2.46 0.04 8.31
N LEU A 299 -1.97 1.10 7.65
CA LEU A 299 -2.67 1.80 6.57
C LEU A 299 -2.01 1.59 5.21
N GLY A 300 -0.79 2.04 5.00
CA GLY A 300 -0.06 1.82 3.76
C GLY A 300 0.67 0.47 3.78
N LEU A 301 0.83 -0.16 2.61
CA LEU A 301 1.62 -1.38 2.48
C LEU A 301 2.32 -1.43 1.13
N ALA A 302 3.60 -1.79 1.15
CA ALA A 302 4.35 -2.08 -0.07
C ALA A 302 5.33 -3.25 0.15
N VAL A 303 5.73 -3.90 -0.95
CA VAL A 303 6.63 -5.05 -0.91
C VAL A 303 7.92 -4.71 -1.65
N ALA A 304 9.05 -4.87 -0.98
CA ALA A 304 10.36 -4.67 -1.58
C ALA A 304 10.75 -5.80 -2.52
N ALA A 305 11.76 -5.56 -3.36
CA ALA A 305 12.31 -6.58 -4.26
C ALA A 305 12.93 -7.78 -3.50
N THR A 306 13.29 -7.61 -2.23
CA THR A 306 13.75 -8.67 -1.32
C THR A 306 12.63 -9.61 -0.89
N GLY A 307 11.37 -9.18 -1.00
CA GLY A 307 10.18 -9.86 -0.49
C GLY A 307 9.75 -9.39 0.89
N ASP A 308 10.50 -8.47 1.51
CA ASP A 308 10.10 -7.85 2.77
C ASP A 308 8.88 -6.96 2.56
N VAL A 309 7.97 -6.99 3.51
CA VAL A 309 6.74 -6.19 3.52
C VAL A 309 6.98 -4.99 4.43
N PHE A 310 6.74 -3.80 3.89
CA PHE A 310 6.69 -2.57 4.64
C PHE A 310 5.24 -2.16 4.85
N GLU A 311 4.89 -1.79 6.06
CA GLU A 311 3.61 -1.16 6.36
C GLU A 311 3.82 0.11 7.17
N THR A 312 2.90 1.08 7.02
CA THR A 312 2.87 2.31 7.80
C THR A 312 1.72 2.27 8.80
N ASN A 313 2.05 2.50 10.06
CA ASN A 313 1.06 2.57 11.14
C ASN A 313 0.29 3.89 11.11
N GLY A 314 -1.03 3.83 10.95
CA GLY A 314 -1.91 4.98 11.16
C GLY A 314 -2.02 5.39 12.63
N GLY A 315 -1.83 4.46 13.57
CA GLY A 315 -2.05 4.72 14.99
C GLY A 315 -0.89 5.41 15.72
N ASN A 316 0.35 5.41 15.18
CA ASN A 316 1.51 5.92 15.92
C ASN A 316 2.69 6.43 15.06
N GLY A 317 2.54 6.55 13.75
CA GLY A 317 3.57 7.10 12.86
C GLY A 317 4.85 6.23 12.70
N GLN A 318 4.78 4.94 12.98
CA GLN A 318 5.86 4.00 12.72
C GLN A 318 5.76 3.39 11.31
N LEU A 319 6.91 3.08 10.74
CA LEU A 319 7.06 2.10 9.67
C LEU A 319 7.38 0.75 10.31
N VAL A 320 6.80 -0.34 9.85
CA VAL A 320 7.19 -1.69 10.28
C VAL A 320 7.65 -2.49 9.06
N GLU A 321 8.87 -3.03 9.12
CA GLU A 321 9.40 -3.96 8.14
C GLU A 321 9.18 -5.39 8.64
N ILE A 322 8.55 -6.22 7.82
CA ILE A 322 8.20 -7.61 8.12
C ILE A 322 8.88 -8.49 7.07
N ASN A 323 9.72 -9.42 7.49
CA ASN A 323 10.35 -10.35 6.58
C ASN A 323 9.35 -11.39 6.03
N PRO A 324 9.69 -12.14 4.96
CA PRO A 324 8.79 -13.15 4.39
C PRO A 324 8.39 -14.28 5.34
N ALA A 325 9.13 -14.48 6.46
CA ALA A 325 8.79 -15.45 7.50
C ALA A 325 7.77 -14.89 8.51
N GLY A 326 7.46 -13.58 8.47
CA GLY A 326 6.51 -12.92 9.34
C GLY A 326 7.11 -12.25 10.58
N SER A 327 8.44 -12.23 10.71
CA SER A 327 9.11 -11.51 11.80
C SER A 327 9.16 -10.02 11.50
N GLN A 328 8.82 -9.20 12.48
CA GLN A 328 9.00 -7.75 12.45
C GLN A 328 10.49 -7.47 12.75
N VAL A 329 11.22 -6.96 11.76
CA VAL A 329 12.69 -6.86 11.82
C VAL A 329 13.19 -5.43 11.99
N PHE A 330 12.34 -4.42 11.69
CA PHE A 330 12.67 -3.02 11.79
C PHE A 330 11.40 -2.16 11.96
N TRP A 331 11.41 -1.12 12.86
CA TRP A 331 10.22 -0.32 13.19
C TRP A 331 10.55 1.12 13.65
N PRO A 332 11.12 1.96 12.78
CA PRO A 332 11.41 3.36 13.12
C PRO A 332 10.14 4.20 13.16
N PHE A 333 10.17 5.29 13.94
CA PHE A 333 9.21 6.37 13.80
C PHE A 333 9.56 7.20 12.58
N LEU A 334 8.60 7.42 11.68
CA LEU A 334 8.71 8.33 10.54
C LEU A 334 8.07 9.69 10.84
N ASP A 335 7.02 9.71 11.65
CA ASP A 335 6.39 10.90 12.20
C ASP A 335 6.08 10.72 13.68
N ILE A 336 6.24 11.78 14.47
CA ILE A 336 5.90 11.85 15.88
C ILE A 336 5.09 13.11 16.22
N SER A 337 4.60 13.81 15.21
CA SER A 337 3.76 15.00 15.38
C SER A 337 2.35 14.64 15.85
N GLY A 338 1.59 15.64 16.25
CA GLY A 338 0.20 15.44 16.65
C GLY A 338 0.02 14.92 18.08
N ASN A 339 -1.23 14.59 18.42
CA ASN A 339 -1.61 14.03 19.72
C ASN A 339 -2.84 13.09 19.56
N PRO A 340 -2.66 11.77 19.67
CA PRO A 340 -1.42 11.03 19.99
C PRO A 340 -0.31 11.22 18.93
N PRO A 341 0.98 11.08 19.32
CA PRO A 341 2.08 11.25 18.36
C PRO A 341 1.99 10.31 17.16
N GLY A 342 2.12 10.87 15.95
CA GLY A 342 2.10 10.14 14.68
C GLY A 342 0.74 9.58 14.24
N ASN A 343 -0.34 9.84 15.00
CA ASN A 343 -1.66 9.33 14.67
C ASN A 343 -2.22 10.01 13.42
N GLY A 344 -2.55 9.20 12.40
CA GLY A 344 -3.10 9.65 11.12
C GLY A 344 -2.07 10.27 10.17
N ALA A 345 -0.76 10.20 10.47
CA ALA A 345 0.24 10.89 9.68
C ALA A 345 0.69 10.12 8.42
N LEU A 346 0.71 8.79 8.44
CA LEU A 346 1.36 7.99 7.41
C LEU A 346 0.36 7.21 6.56
N PHE A 347 0.56 7.28 5.23
CA PHE A 347 -0.25 6.56 4.24
C PHE A 347 0.64 5.84 3.22
N GLY A 348 0.60 6.21 1.95
CA GLY A 348 1.28 5.52 0.87
C GLY A 348 2.81 5.49 1.01
N LEU A 349 3.40 4.39 0.58
CA LEU A 349 4.84 4.19 0.57
C LEU A 349 5.29 3.45 -0.69
N ALA A 350 6.54 3.70 -1.11
CA ALA A 350 7.13 3.10 -2.30
C ALA A 350 8.61 2.74 -2.04
N PRO A 351 8.92 1.45 -1.79
CA PRO A 351 10.30 0.99 -1.64
C PRO A 351 11.04 1.07 -2.98
N LEU A 352 12.33 1.41 -2.92
CA LEU A 352 13.21 1.42 -4.08
C LEU A 352 13.97 0.09 -4.21
N PRO A 353 14.51 -0.20 -5.43
CA PRO A 353 15.44 -1.32 -5.61
C PRO A 353 16.76 -1.14 -4.84
N ALA A 354 17.18 0.11 -4.58
CA ALA A 354 18.33 0.48 -3.73
C ALA A 354 17.84 0.78 -2.30
N PRO A 355 18.75 0.85 -1.30
CA PRO A 355 18.33 1.18 0.06
C PRO A 355 17.53 2.46 0.11
N GLY A 356 16.37 2.40 0.79
CA GLY A 356 15.48 3.52 1.01
C GLY A 356 14.08 3.32 0.47
N LEU A 357 13.17 4.15 0.95
CA LEU A 357 11.79 4.20 0.50
C LEU A 357 11.28 5.65 0.51
N TYR A 358 10.37 5.93 -0.40
CA TYR A 358 9.55 7.14 -0.34
C TYR A 358 8.27 6.85 0.46
N TYR A 359 7.80 7.85 1.18
CA TYR A 359 6.50 7.81 1.86
C TYR A 359 5.84 9.19 1.86
N VAL A 360 4.54 9.23 1.96
CA VAL A 360 3.79 10.47 2.15
C VAL A 360 3.40 10.63 3.60
N ASP A 361 3.50 11.88 4.05
CA ASP A 361 3.19 12.31 5.40
C ASP A 361 2.07 13.35 5.32
N ASP A 362 0.89 12.97 5.79
CA ASP A 362 -0.30 13.78 5.81
C ASP A 362 -0.19 14.95 6.81
N ALA A 363 0.37 14.71 7.99
CA ALA A 363 0.51 15.74 9.03
C ALA A 363 1.31 16.95 8.54
N THR A 364 2.26 16.74 7.62
CA THR A 364 3.11 17.78 7.05
C THR A 364 2.78 18.11 5.59
N ASN A 365 1.93 17.33 4.94
CA ASN A 365 1.60 17.40 3.51
C ASN A 365 2.86 17.32 2.63
N THR A 366 3.72 16.34 2.90
CA THR A 366 5.00 16.19 2.22
C THR A 366 5.21 14.79 1.67
N LEU A 367 6.00 14.73 0.58
CA LEU A 367 6.71 13.54 0.16
C LEU A 367 8.06 13.51 0.87
N ASN A 368 8.38 12.39 1.48
CA ASN A 368 9.61 12.18 2.22
C ASN A 368 10.38 10.97 1.67
N PHE A 369 11.69 10.99 1.89
CA PHE A 369 12.59 9.88 1.61
C PHE A 369 13.26 9.42 2.91
N PHE A 370 13.19 8.12 3.17
CA PHE A 370 13.82 7.44 4.29
C PHE A 370 14.89 6.48 3.77
N ASN A 371 16.13 6.58 4.30
CA ASN A 371 17.28 5.74 3.91
C ASN A 371 18.08 5.24 5.11
#